data_877d7be1b9ac0cc11516376665f1f9e9
#
_entry.id   877d7be1b9ac0cc11516376665f1f9e9
#
_cell.length_a   1.000
_cell.length_b   1.000
_cell.length_c   1.000
_cell.angle_alpha   90.00
_cell.angle_beta   90.00
_cell.angle_gamma   90.00
#
_symmetry.space_group_name_H-M   'P 1'
#
loop_
_entity.id
_entity.type
_entity.pdbx_description
1 polymer ?
#
loop_
_entity_poly.entity_id
_entity_poly.type
_entity_poly.pdbx_seq_one_letter_code
_entity_poly.pdbx_strand_id
1 'polypeptide(L)'
;MIRAENITKSFAGREVIRDISAVFEPGQTNLIIGKSGSGKTVFLKCLVGLLEVDEGKIFYNDVQFTGLDFKARKEIRKDMGMLFQGSALFDSMTVEENVRFPLDMFTGMSNEEKLERVNFCLDRVHIVNSNHLSPAELSGGMKKRVAIARAIALKPKYLFCDEPNSGLDPRTSIVIDELIREITVELNMTTIVNTHDMNSVMENGEKIIFIEEGEKCWEGNKNEILKSDCKMLNDFVFANALARQLKESSK
;
A
#
# COMPACT_ATOMS: atom_id res chain seq x y z
N MET A 1 -11.05 -8.83 -3.10
CA MET A 1 -11.79 -7.73 -2.45
C MET A 1 -11.48 -7.72 -0.95
N ILE A 2 -11.30 -6.51 -0.36
CA ILE A 2 -11.20 -6.32 1.09
C ILE A 2 -12.34 -5.40 1.51
N ARG A 3 -13.02 -5.72 2.61
CA ARG A 3 -14.12 -4.90 3.16
C ARG A 3 -13.87 -4.65 4.64
N ALA A 4 -13.89 -3.38 5.02
CA ALA A 4 -13.81 -2.89 6.39
C ALA A 4 -15.17 -2.32 6.78
N GLU A 5 -15.67 -2.66 7.96
CA GLU A 5 -16.96 -2.23 8.48
C GLU A 5 -16.79 -1.64 9.88
N ASN A 6 -17.08 -0.35 10.02
CA ASN A 6 -17.11 0.41 11.28
C ASN A 6 -15.84 0.25 12.12
N ILE A 7 -14.67 0.40 11.49
CA ILE A 7 -13.39 0.20 12.15
C ILE A 7 -13.06 1.36 13.07
N THR A 8 -12.87 1.03 14.34
CA THR A 8 -12.43 1.98 15.39
C THR A 8 -11.15 1.45 16.03
N LYS A 9 -10.17 2.35 16.28
CA LYS A 9 -8.93 2.05 16.99
C LYS A 9 -8.47 3.20 17.84
N SER A 10 -8.18 2.89 19.10
CA SER A 10 -7.70 3.82 20.12
C SER A 10 -6.34 3.39 20.65
N PHE A 11 -5.58 4.35 21.15
CA PHE A 11 -4.34 4.15 21.90
C PHE A 11 -4.37 5.02 23.16
N ALA A 12 -4.14 4.41 24.31
CA ALA A 12 -4.14 5.10 25.60
C ALA A 12 -5.36 6.01 25.84
N GLY A 13 -6.55 5.52 25.44
CA GLY A 13 -7.82 6.25 25.59
C GLY A 13 -8.09 7.35 24.55
N ARG A 14 -7.20 7.54 23.57
CA ARG A 14 -7.40 8.46 22.45
C ARG A 14 -7.78 7.68 21.20
N GLU A 15 -8.94 7.97 20.63
CA GLU A 15 -9.35 7.43 19.34
C GLU A 15 -8.49 8.03 18.23
N VAL A 16 -7.87 7.15 17.42
CA VAL A 16 -7.02 7.51 16.27
C VAL A 16 -7.76 7.29 14.96
N ILE A 17 -8.61 6.27 14.89
CA ILE A 17 -9.57 6.08 13.81
C ILE A 17 -10.94 5.75 14.40
N ARG A 18 -11.99 6.28 13.78
CA ARG A 18 -13.37 6.22 14.24
C ARG A 18 -14.30 5.83 13.10
N ASP A 19 -15.02 4.74 13.29
CA ASP A 19 -16.12 4.31 12.41
C ASP A 19 -15.80 4.31 10.90
N ILE A 20 -14.58 3.87 10.52
CA ILE A 20 -14.20 3.83 9.12
C ILE A 20 -14.75 2.58 8.44
N SER A 21 -15.59 2.77 7.43
CA SER A 21 -16.08 1.72 6.55
C SER A 21 -15.62 1.95 5.12
N ALA A 22 -15.10 0.89 4.46
CA ALA A 22 -14.54 0.96 3.11
C ALA A 22 -14.57 -0.39 2.42
N VAL A 23 -14.65 -0.37 1.09
CA VAL A 23 -14.50 -1.56 0.23
C VAL A 23 -13.35 -1.30 -0.74
N PHE A 24 -12.45 -2.26 -0.89
CA PHE A 24 -11.31 -2.20 -1.80
C PHE A 24 -11.42 -3.32 -2.81
N GLU A 25 -11.52 -2.93 -4.08
CA GLU A 25 -11.78 -3.85 -5.19
C GLU A 25 -10.47 -4.42 -5.76
N PRO A 26 -10.51 -5.63 -6.35
CA PRO A 26 -9.36 -6.20 -7.04
C PRO A 26 -9.10 -5.52 -8.40
N GLY A 27 -7.88 -5.71 -8.92
CA GLY A 27 -7.47 -5.26 -10.24
C GLY A 27 -7.23 -3.75 -10.35
N GLN A 28 -7.34 -3.01 -9.25
CA GLN A 28 -7.14 -1.56 -9.22
C GLN A 28 -6.36 -1.10 -7.99
N THR A 29 -5.78 0.11 -8.12
CA THR A 29 -5.10 0.77 -7.02
C THR A 29 -6.10 1.61 -6.22
N ASN A 30 -6.31 1.21 -4.95
CA ASN A 30 -7.16 1.91 -4.01
C ASN A 30 -6.29 2.82 -3.14
N LEU A 31 -6.52 4.13 -3.16
CA LEU A 31 -5.73 5.09 -2.41
C LEU A 31 -6.40 5.49 -1.11
N ILE A 32 -5.64 5.54 -0.03
CA ILE A 32 -6.02 6.17 1.24
C ILE A 32 -5.18 7.43 1.38
N ILE A 33 -5.83 8.58 1.34
CA ILE A 33 -5.17 9.89 1.38
C ILE A 33 -5.54 10.68 2.63
N GLY A 34 -4.75 11.68 2.96
CA GLY A 34 -4.95 12.57 4.12
C GLY A 34 -3.64 13.10 4.66
N LYS A 35 -3.71 14.05 5.56
CA LYS A 35 -2.53 14.66 6.21
C LYS A 35 -1.71 13.65 7.01
N SER A 36 -0.45 13.99 7.29
CA SER A 36 0.34 13.22 8.27
C SER A 36 -0.38 13.22 9.62
N GLY A 37 -0.47 12.05 10.25
CA GLY A 37 -1.17 11.88 11.53
C GLY A 37 -2.70 11.74 11.44
N SER A 38 -3.32 11.73 10.25
CA SER A 38 -4.79 11.56 10.11
C SER A 38 -5.32 10.16 10.38
N GLY A 39 -4.45 9.16 10.63
CA GLY A 39 -4.85 7.78 10.94
C GLY A 39 -4.62 6.75 9.81
N LYS A 40 -4.19 7.15 8.60
CA LYS A 40 -3.99 6.26 7.42
C LYS A 40 -3.17 5.01 7.73
N THR A 41 -1.97 5.17 8.27
CA THR A 41 -1.08 4.05 8.61
C THR A 41 -1.67 3.15 9.70
N VAL A 42 -2.43 3.72 10.64
CA VAL A 42 -3.14 2.94 11.68
C VAL A 42 -4.22 2.10 11.01
N PHE A 43 -5.03 2.70 10.13
CA PHE A 43 -6.06 2.00 9.39
C PHE A 43 -5.47 0.88 8.53
N LEU A 44 -4.40 1.16 7.75
CA LEU A 44 -3.70 0.15 6.96
C LEU A 44 -3.19 -1.01 7.84
N LYS A 45 -2.58 -0.72 8.99
CA LYS A 45 -2.11 -1.74 9.94
C LYS A 45 -3.25 -2.57 10.54
N CYS A 46 -4.42 -1.99 10.75
CA CYS A 46 -5.62 -2.75 11.14
C CYS A 46 -6.07 -3.70 10.02
N LEU A 47 -6.09 -3.22 8.76
CA LEU A 47 -6.44 -4.07 7.62
C LEU A 47 -5.53 -5.30 7.53
N VAL A 48 -4.22 -5.15 7.66
CA VAL A 48 -3.24 -6.25 7.60
C VAL A 48 -3.27 -7.13 8.87
N GLY A 49 -3.90 -6.64 9.94
CA GLY A 49 -3.93 -7.30 11.25
C GLY A 49 -2.62 -7.19 12.03
N LEU A 50 -1.82 -6.16 11.75
CA LEU A 50 -0.67 -5.75 12.59
C LEU A 50 -1.13 -5.01 13.84
N LEU A 51 -2.33 -4.42 13.80
CA LEU A 51 -3.03 -3.85 14.94
C LEU A 51 -4.41 -4.51 15.02
N GLU A 52 -4.80 -4.90 16.22
CA GLU A 52 -6.17 -5.34 16.48
C GLU A 52 -7.10 -4.12 16.48
N VAL A 53 -8.26 -4.27 15.87
CA VAL A 53 -9.32 -3.27 15.94
C VAL A 53 -9.99 -3.32 17.31
N ASP A 54 -10.44 -2.19 17.82
CA ASP A 54 -11.22 -2.15 19.06
C ASP A 54 -12.70 -2.42 18.76
N GLU A 55 -13.20 -1.92 17.61
CA GLU A 55 -14.53 -2.19 17.09
C GLU A 55 -14.50 -2.40 15.57
N GLY A 56 -15.54 -3.04 15.06
CA GLY A 56 -15.73 -3.27 13.63
C GLY A 56 -15.23 -4.62 13.13
N LYS A 57 -15.34 -4.83 11.83
CA LYS A 57 -15.03 -6.09 11.16
C LYS A 57 -14.26 -5.85 9.87
N ILE A 58 -13.30 -6.73 9.59
CA ILE A 58 -12.53 -6.76 8.35
C ILE A 58 -12.77 -8.10 7.68
N PHE A 59 -13.05 -8.07 6.37
CA PHE A 59 -13.27 -9.24 5.55
C PHE A 59 -12.30 -9.28 4.39
N TYR A 60 -11.79 -10.47 4.11
CA TYR A 60 -11.05 -10.81 2.89
C TYR A 60 -11.92 -11.74 2.06
N ASN A 61 -12.49 -11.21 0.98
CA ASN A 61 -13.65 -11.79 0.29
C ASN A 61 -14.78 -12.08 1.30
N ASP A 62 -15.19 -13.34 1.45
CA ASP A 62 -16.26 -13.75 2.35
C ASP A 62 -15.76 -14.17 3.75
N VAL A 63 -14.44 -14.14 3.97
CA VAL A 63 -13.84 -14.57 5.24
C VAL A 63 -13.68 -13.37 6.18
N GLN A 64 -14.36 -13.40 7.33
CA GLN A 64 -14.16 -12.41 8.39
C GLN A 64 -12.79 -12.63 9.03
N PHE A 65 -11.87 -11.69 8.79
CA PHE A 65 -10.49 -11.74 9.29
C PHE A 65 -10.38 -11.37 10.78
N THR A 66 -11.17 -10.39 11.22
CA THR A 66 -11.27 -10.05 12.65
C THR A 66 -11.89 -11.20 13.42
N GLY A 67 -11.29 -11.54 14.55
CA GLY A 67 -11.76 -12.66 15.39
C GLY A 67 -11.18 -14.04 15.00
N LEU A 68 -10.43 -14.16 13.86
CA LEU A 68 -9.71 -15.37 13.54
C LEU A 68 -8.55 -15.60 14.52
N ASP A 69 -8.27 -16.86 14.81
CA ASP A 69 -7.09 -17.27 15.55
C ASP A 69 -5.80 -17.04 14.76
N PHE A 70 -4.66 -17.16 15.42
CA PHE A 70 -3.34 -16.91 14.80
C PHE A 70 -3.08 -17.81 13.59
N LYS A 71 -3.50 -19.10 13.64
CA LYS A 71 -3.28 -20.07 12.57
C LYS A 71 -4.07 -19.72 11.32
N ALA A 72 -5.35 -19.39 11.47
CA ALA A 72 -6.21 -18.99 10.35
C ALA A 72 -5.75 -17.65 9.74
N ARG A 73 -5.35 -16.67 10.56
CA ARG A 73 -4.78 -15.41 10.06
C ARG A 73 -3.48 -15.62 9.30
N LYS A 74 -2.62 -16.56 9.72
CA LYS A 74 -1.38 -16.88 9.02
C LYS A 74 -1.63 -17.34 7.58
N GLU A 75 -2.68 -18.12 7.35
CA GLU A 75 -3.02 -18.57 5.99
C GLU A 75 -3.44 -17.39 5.09
N ILE A 76 -4.26 -16.47 5.60
CA ILE A 76 -4.66 -15.28 4.83
C ILE A 76 -3.45 -14.36 4.59
N ARG A 77 -2.53 -14.22 5.56
CA ARG A 77 -1.32 -13.39 5.43
C ARG A 77 -0.33 -13.88 4.37
N LYS A 78 -0.36 -15.15 3.98
CA LYS A 78 0.43 -15.67 2.84
C LYS A 78 0.01 -15.02 1.52
N ASP A 79 -1.26 -14.63 1.42
CA ASP A 79 -1.80 -13.91 0.26
C ASP A 79 -1.57 -12.39 0.33
N MET A 80 -0.84 -11.87 1.33
CA MET A 80 -0.57 -10.46 1.51
C MET A 80 0.88 -10.12 1.21
N GLY A 81 1.11 -9.12 0.35
CA GLY A 81 2.39 -8.43 0.21
C GLY A 81 2.35 -7.09 0.91
N MET A 82 3.45 -6.65 1.51
CA MET A 82 3.52 -5.35 2.16
C MET A 82 4.80 -4.61 1.82
N LEU A 83 4.64 -3.36 1.39
CA LEU A 83 5.70 -2.37 1.22
C LEU A 83 5.60 -1.33 2.34
N PHE A 84 6.58 -1.32 3.22
CA PHE A 84 6.69 -0.36 4.31
C PHE A 84 7.31 0.96 3.84
N GLN A 85 7.00 2.06 4.49
CA GLN A 85 7.53 3.39 4.20
C GLN A 85 9.08 3.41 4.08
N GLY A 86 9.80 2.74 4.97
CA GLY A 86 11.28 2.62 4.95
C GLY A 86 11.82 1.47 4.10
N SER A 87 11.02 0.84 3.21
CA SER A 87 11.34 -0.40 2.47
C SER A 87 11.54 -1.63 3.37
N ALA A 88 12.03 -1.46 4.59
CA ALA A 88 12.26 -2.50 5.60
C ALA A 88 13.01 -3.73 5.05
N LEU A 89 14.02 -3.49 4.21
CA LEU A 89 14.94 -4.54 3.78
C LEU A 89 15.82 -4.96 4.97
N PHE A 90 16.20 -6.23 4.97
CA PHE A 90 17.15 -6.76 5.94
C PHE A 90 18.56 -6.35 5.52
N ASP A 91 19.21 -5.49 6.27
CA ASP A 91 20.54 -4.95 5.94
C ASP A 91 21.64 -6.03 5.93
N SER A 92 21.44 -7.13 6.66
CA SER A 92 22.34 -8.27 6.71
C SER A 92 22.17 -9.26 5.55
N MET A 93 21.23 -9.02 4.65
CA MET A 93 20.90 -9.88 3.52
C MET A 93 21.15 -9.16 2.21
N THR A 94 21.55 -9.92 1.18
CA THR A 94 21.64 -9.44 -0.20
C THR A 94 20.26 -9.14 -0.78
N VAL A 95 20.21 -8.54 -1.97
CA VAL A 95 18.98 -8.33 -2.76
C VAL A 95 18.25 -9.65 -2.99
N GLU A 96 18.97 -10.69 -3.45
CA GLU A 96 18.43 -12.02 -3.66
C GLU A 96 17.80 -12.59 -2.39
N GLU A 97 18.54 -12.59 -1.29
CA GLU A 97 18.11 -13.11 -0.01
C GLU A 97 16.89 -12.35 0.55
N ASN A 98 16.84 -11.03 0.38
CA ASN A 98 15.67 -10.23 0.75
C ASN A 98 14.42 -10.66 -0.01
N VAL A 99 14.50 -10.84 -1.34
CA VAL A 99 13.35 -11.25 -2.16
C VAL A 99 13.00 -12.73 -1.94
N ARG A 100 13.99 -13.56 -1.68
CA ARG A 100 13.84 -14.99 -1.40
C ARG A 100 13.22 -15.27 -0.03
N PHE A 101 13.43 -14.38 0.95
CA PHE A 101 13.03 -14.59 2.35
C PHE A 101 11.59 -15.10 2.52
N PRO A 102 10.54 -14.50 1.93
CA PRO A 102 9.18 -15.02 2.06
C PRO A 102 9.02 -16.43 1.43
N LEU A 103 9.75 -16.76 0.37
CA LEU A 103 9.71 -18.07 -0.25
C LEU A 103 10.29 -19.14 0.69
N ASP A 104 11.37 -18.82 1.40
CA ASP A 104 11.98 -19.71 2.38
C ASP A 104 11.07 -19.99 3.58
N MET A 105 10.32 -18.96 3.99
CA MET A 105 9.44 -19.05 5.17
C MET A 105 8.11 -19.76 4.90
N PHE A 106 7.59 -19.70 3.67
CA PHE A 106 6.20 -20.07 3.41
C PHE A 106 6.00 -21.09 2.28
N THR A 107 7.08 -21.53 1.61
CA THR A 107 6.99 -22.51 0.51
C THR A 107 7.92 -23.69 0.71
N GLY A 108 7.58 -24.81 0.07
CA GLY A 108 8.46 -25.99 -0.05
C GLY A 108 9.20 -26.04 -1.40
N MET A 109 9.33 -24.91 -2.12
CA MET A 109 10.03 -24.85 -3.40
C MET A 109 11.50 -25.27 -3.28
N SER A 110 12.05 -25.88 -4.33
CA SER A 110 13.48 -26.16 -4.41
C SER A 110 14.31 -24.85 -4.49
N ASN A 111 15.62 -24.95 -4.32
CA ASN A 111 16.50 -23.78 -4.43
C ASN A 111 16.47 -23.16 -5.83
N GLU A 112 16.39 -24.00 -6.84
CA GLU A 112 16.31 -23.60 -8.25
C GLU A 112 15.01 -22.86 -8.53
N GLU A 113 13.86 -23.40 -8.10
CA GLU A 113 12.55 -22.76 -8.25
C GLU A 113 12.50 -21.41 -7.53
N LYS A 114 13.07 -21.32 -6.33
CA LYS A 114 13.15 -20.04 -5.58
C LYS A 114 14.00 -19.02 -6.31
N LEU A 115 15.15 -19.41 -6.86
CA LEU A 115 16.02 -18.51 -7.62
C LEU A 115 15.35 -18.01 -8.89
N GLU A 116 14.68 -18.88 -9.64
CA GLU A 116 13.89 -18.49 -10.81
C GLU A 116 12.80 -17.48 -10.42
N ARG A 117 12.09 -17.73 -9.30
CA ARG A 117 11.06 -16.81 -8.81
C ARG A 117 11.62 -15.47 -8.35
N VAL A 118 12.77 -15.46 -7.69
CA VAL A 118 13.49 -14.23 -7.30
C VAL A 118 13.85 -13.42 -8.54
N ASN A 119 14.49 -14.06 -9.53
CA ASN A 119 14.91 -13.39 -10.76
C ASN A 119 13.71 -12.83 -11.53
N PHE A 120 12.61 -13.57 -11.61
CA PHE A 120 11.35 -13.07 -12.17
C PHE A 120 10.87 -11.82 -11.44
N CYS A 121 10.85 -11.82 -10.10
CA CYS A 121 10.40 -10.66 -9.32
C CYS A 121 11.32 -9.45 -9.49
N LEU A 122 12.64 -9.66 -9.55
CA LEU A 122 13.63 -8.61 -9.77
C LEU A 122 13.52 -8.00 -11.17
N ASP A 123 13.31 -8.84 -12.19
CA ASP A 123 13.08 -8.38 -13.56
C ASP A 123 11.82 -7.51 -13.67
N ARG A 124 10.72 -7.94 -13.03
CA ARG A 124 9.45 -7.16 -13.00
C ARG A 124 9.62 -5.77 -12.39
N VAL A 125 10.56 -5.57 -11.50
CA VAL A 125 10.85 -4.27 -10.89
C VAL A 125 12.06 -3.58 -11.53
N HIS A 126 12.53 -4.07 -12.69
CA HIS A 126 13.69 -3.53 -13.42
C HIS A 126 14.96 -3.44 -12.58
N ILE A 127 15.24 -4.46 -11.78
CA ILE A 127 16.48 -4.65 -11.04
C ILE A 127 17.23 -5.81 -11.68
N VAL A 128 18.28 -5.49 -12.45
CA VAL A 128 19.09 -6.48 -13.21
C VAL A 128 20.49 -6.56 -12.64
N ASN A 129 21.07 -7.76 -12.63
CA ASN A 129 22.45 -8.02 -12.21
C ASN A 129 22.82 -7.50 -10.81
N SER A 130 21.84 -7.41 -9.90
CA SER A 130 22.01 -6.81 -8.56
C SER A 130 21.78 -7.81 -7.42
N ASN A 131 21.61 -9.10 -7.71
CA ASN A 131 21.28 -10.14 -6.73
C ASN A 131 22.24 -10.16 -5.53
N HIS A 132 23.52 -9.95 -5.77
CA HIS A 132 24.61 -10.03 -4.79
C HIS A 132 24.80 -8.75 -3.97
N LEU A 133 24.18 -7.63 -4.37
CA LEU A 133 24.33 -6.35 -3.66
C LEU A 133 23.63 -6.37 -2.30
N SER A 134 24.21 -5.66 -1.35
CA SER A 134 23.58 -5.36 -0.08
C SER A 134 22.65 -4.14 -0.17
N PRO A 135 21.67 -3.96 0.71
CA PRO A 135 20.83 -2.76 0.74
C PRO A 135 21.63 -1.45 0.84
N ALA A 136 22.78 -1.47 1.49
CA ALA A 136 23.63 -0.27 1.62
C ALA A 136 24.19 0.24 0.28
N GLU A 137 24.32 -0.64 -0.73
CA GLU A 137 24.83 -0.31 -2.06
C GLU A 137 23.73 0.17 -3.02
N LEU A 138 22.45 0.18 -2.57
CA LEU A 138 21.30 0.55 -3.40
C LEU A 138 20.90 2.02 -3.21
N SER A 139 20.49 2.66 -4.31
CA SER A 139 19.78 3.94 -4.23
C SER A 139 18.42 3.80 -3.52
N GLY A 140 17.82 4.92 -3.08
CA GLY A 140 16.49 4.91 -2.46
C GLY A 140 15.41 4.27 -3.34
N GLY A 141 15.38 4.61 -4.62
CA GLY A 141 14.45 4.02 -5.60
C GLY A 141 14.70 2.53 -5.83
N MET A 142 15.97 2.08 -5.87
CA MET A 142 16.29 0.65 -5.96
C MET A 142 15.82 -0.11 -4.72
N LYS A 143 16.02 0.43 -3.51
CA LYS A 143 15.50 -0.17 -2.26
C LYS A 143 13.99 -0.37 -2.32
N LYS A 144 13.24 0.62 -2.79
CA LYS A 144 11.79 0.51 -2.96
C LYS A 144 11.42 -0.59 -3.96
N ARG A 145 12.07 -0.64 -5.10
CA ARG A 145 11.84 -1.68 -6.13
C ARG A 145 12.16 -3.08 -5.62
N VAL A 146 13.26 -3.29 -4.91
CA VAL A 146 13.57 -4.58 -4.26
C VAL A 146 12.52 -4.94 -3.20
N ALA A 147 12.04 -3.98 -2.41
CA ALA A 147 10.97 -4.22 -1.44
C ALA A 147 9.64 -4.59 -2.11
N ILE A 148 9.31 -4.02 -3.28
CA ILE A 148 8.17 -4.44 -4.11
C ILE A 148 8.39 -5.87 -4.62
N ALA A 149 9.59 -6.21 -5.15
CA ALA A 149 9.91 -7.57 -5.59
C ALA A 149 9.71 -8.60 -4.47
N ARG A 150 10.17 -8.29 -3.25
CA ARG A 150 9.94 -9.11 -2.06
C ARG A 150 8.44 -9.25 -1.75
N ALA A 151 7.68 -8.16 -1.82
CA ALA A 151 6.26 -8.17 -1.51
C ALA A 151 5.45 -9.05 -2.47
N ILE A 152 5.87 -9.15 -3.75
CA ILE A 152 5.17 -9.97 -4.77
C ILE A 152 5.72 -11.40 -4.91
N ALA A 153 6.74 -11.78 -4.16
CA ALA A 153 7.41 -13.07 -4.30
C ALA A 153 6.46 -14.26 -4.13
N LEU A 154 5.52 -14.19 -3.19
CA LEU A 154 4.51 -15.23 -2.93
C LEU A 154 3.29 -15.18 -3.87
N LYS A 155 3.27 -14.34 -4.90
CA LYS A 155 2.10 -14.08 -5.75
C LYS A 155 0.86 -13.69 -4.93
N PRO A 156 0.95 -12.62 -4.12
CA PRO A 156 -0.12 -12.23 -3.22
C PRO A 156 -1.39 -11.83 -3.98
N LYS A 157 -2.56 -11.99 -3.33
CA LYS A 157 -3.84 -11.46 -3.81
C LYS A 157 -4.07 -10.02 -3.36
N TYR A 158 -3.34 -9.59 -2.31
CA TYR A 158 -3.49 -8.29 -1.65
C TYR A 158 -2.13 -7.64 -1.50
N LEU A 159 -2.00 -6.39 -1.96
CA LEU A 159 -0.77 -5.61 -1.80
C LEU A 159 -1.07 -4.35 -0.99
N PHE A 160 -0.28 -4.13 0.05
CA PHE A 160 -0.39 -2.95 0.93
C PHE A 160 0.89 -2.12 0.81
N CYS A 161 0.76 -0.85 0.50
CA CYS A 161 1.86 0.08 0.36
C CYS A 161 1.66 1.28 1.32
N ASP A 162 2.55 1.43 2.27
CA ASP A 162 2.53 2.56 3.19
C ASP A 162 3.55 3.61 2.74
N GLU A 163 3.08 4.69 2.14
CA GLU A 163 3.86 5.79 1.59
C GLU A 163 5.03 5.31 0.69
N PRO A 164 4.74 4.63 -0.44
CA PRO A 164 5.77 4.02 -1.29
C PRO A 164 6.80 5.03 -1.81
N ASN A 165 6.38 6.27 -2.05
CA ASN A 165 7.18 7.35 -2.64
C ASN A 165 7.93 8.21 -1.62
N SER A 166 7.77 7.94 -0.34
CA SER A 166 8.42 8.73 0.72
C SER A 166 9.94 8.75 0.56
N GLY A 167 10.53 9.95 0.49
CA GLY A 167 11.97 10.17 0.38
C GLY A 167 12.55 10.00 -1.03
N LEU A 168 11.72 9.90 -2.06
CA LEU A 168 12.13 9.82 -3.45
C LEU A 168 11.98 11.18 -4.16
N ASP A 169 12.75 11.38 -5.23
CA ASP A 169 12.55 12.49 -6.14
C ASP A 169 11.28 12.29 -7.00
N PRO A 170 10.70 13.35 -7.58
CA PRO A 170 9.43 13.24 -8.31
C PRO A 170 9.45 12.26 -9.49
N ARG A 171 10.57 12.14 -10.22
CA ARG A 171 10.67 11.22 -11.37
C ARG A 171 10.69 9.77 -10.90
N THR A 172 11.45 9.48 -9.86
CA THR A 172 11.51 8.15 -9.26
C THR A 172 10.16 7.76 -8.64
N SER A 173 9.43 8.72 -8.05
CA SER A 173 8.08 8.49 -7.51
C SER A 173 7.09 8.03 -8.58
N ILE A 174 7.09 8.69 -9.75
CA ILE A 174 6.23 8.28 -10.89
C ILE A 174 6.54 6.83 -11.30
N VAL A 175 7.82 6.48 -11.42
CA VAL A 175 8.21 5.11 -11.80
C VAL A 175 7.72 4.07 -10.78
N ILE A 176 7.77 4.37 -9.48
CA ILE A 176 7.26 3.47 -8.44
C ILE A 176 5.74 3.33 -8.52
N ASP A 177 5.02 4.42 -8.75
CA ASP A 177 3.56 4.41 -8.88
C ASP A 177 3.10 3.62 -10.11
N GLU A 178 3.74 3.83 -11.27
CA GLU A 178 3.48 3.08 -12.49
C GLU A 178 3.73 1.59 -12.28
N LEU A 179 4.86 1.24 -11.66
CA LEU A 179 5.22 -0.14 -11.34
C LEU A 179 4.19 -0.82 -10.44
N ILE A 180 3.74 -0.16 -9.37
CA ILE A 180 2.70 -0.69 -8.48
C ILE A 180 1.41 -0.91 -9.26
N ARG A 181 1.00 0.04 -10.11
CA ARG A 181 -0.20 -0.05 -10.93
C ARG A 181 -0.13 -1.21 -11.93
N GLU A 182 0.98 -1.31 -12.68
CA GLU A 182 1.19 -2.38 -13.67
C GLU A 182 1.10 -3.77 -13.02
N ILE A 183 1.81 -3.98 -11.90
CA ILE A 183 1.81 -5.24 -11.18
C ILE A 183 0.42 -5.53 -10.60
N THR A 184 -0.30 -4.51 -10.12
CA THR A 184 -1.66 -4.63 -9.61
C THR A 184 -2.62 -5.19 -10.67
N VAL A 185 -2.59 -4.62 -11.87
CA VAL A 185 -3.44 -5.04 -12.99
C VAL A 185 -3.03 -6.43 -13.50
N GLU A 186 -1.74 -6.65 -13.72
CA GLU A 186 -1.20 -7.92 -14.24
C GLU A 186 -1.55 -9.11 -13.34
N LEU A 187 -1.39 -8.94 -12.03
CA LEU A 187 -1.65 -10.00 -11.04
C LEU A 187 -3.09 -9.96 -10.50
N ASN A 188 -3.94 -9.06 -10.99
CA ASN A 188 -5.32 -8.84 -10.53
C ASN A 188 -5.42 -8.72 -8.99
N MET A 189 -4.47 -7.98 -8.39
CA MET A 189 -4.42 -7.80 -6.94
C MET A 189 -5.39 -6.73 -6.46
N THR A 190 -5.86 -6.85 -5.21
CA THR A 190 -6.41 -5.70 -4.48
C THR A 190 -5.26 -4.93 -3.86
N THR A 191 -4.90 -3.79 -4.44
CA THR A 191 -3.80 -2.96 -3.94
C THR A 191 -4.33 -1.76 -3.17
N ILE A 192 -3.81 -1.55 -1.95
CA ILE A 192 -4.12 -0.40 -1.10
C ILE A 192 -2.83 0.39 -0.89
N VAL A 193 -2.86 1.67 -1.23
CA VAL A 193 -1.72 2.58 -1.09
C VAL A 193 -2.10 3.74 -0.19
N ASN A 194 -1.41 3.89 0.93
CA ASN A 194 -1.42 5.12 1.70
C ASN A 194 -0.51 6.14 1.04
N THR A 195 -1.00 7.33 0.76
CA THR A 195 -0.16 8.42 0.23
C THR A 195 -0.68 9.79 0.64
N HIS A 196 0.21 10.75 0.67
CA HIS A 196 -0.12 12.18 0.72
C HIS A 196 0.38 12.92 -0.54
N ASP A 197 0.95 12.18 -1.51
CA ASP A 197 1.43 12.74 -2.78
C ASP A 197 0.27 12.93 -3.76
N MET A 198 -0.03 14.18 -4.06
CA MET A 198 -1.13 14.53 -4.96
C MET A 198 -0.87 14.15 -6.42
N ASN A 199 0.38 14.01 -6.85
CA ASN A 199 0.68 13.50 -8.20
C ASN A 199 0.22 12.04 -8.31
N SER A 200 0.59 11.19 -7.34
CA SER A 200 0.11 9.81 -7.27
C SER A 200 -1.41 9.72 -7.27
N VAL A 201 -2.09 10.63 -6.54
CA VAL A 201 -3.56 10.66 -6.45
C VAL A 201 -4.19 10.99 -7.79
N MET A 202 -3.68 12.01 -8.49
CA MET A 202 -4.24 12.46 -9.77
C MET A 202 -3.97 11.48 -10.93
N GLU A 203 -2.86 10.74 -10.87
CA GLU A 203 -2.51 9.77 -11.91
C GLU A 203 -3.17 8.42 -11.68
N ASN A 204 -3.16 7.91 -10.45
CA ASN A 204 -3.51 6.52 -10.13
C ASN A 204 -4.77 6.34 -9.26
N GLY A 205 -5.47 7.43 -8.91
CA GLY A 205 -6.63 7.39 -8.03
C GLY A 205 -7.89 6.82 -8.68
N GLU A 206 -7.94 5.52 -8.95
CA GLU A 206 -9.15 4.84 -9.45
C GLU A 206 -10.22 4.78 -8.36
N LYS A 207 -9.81 4.51 -7.13
CA LYS A 207 -10.61 4.64 -5.92
C LYS A 207 -9.81 5.39 -4.87
N ILE A 208 -10.41 6.41 -4.26
CA ILE A 208 -9.76 7.28 -3.28
C ILE A 208 -10.65 7.38 -2.06
N ILE A 209 -10.04 7.17 -0.88
CA ILE A 209 -10.66 7.39 0.43
C ILE A 209 -9.87 8.49 1.12
N PHE A 210 -10.53 9.56 1.52
CA PHE A 210 -9.92 10.66 2.27
C PHE A 210 -10.21 10.52 3.75
N ILE A 211 -9.14 10.42 4.55
CA ILE A 211 -9.19 10.33 6.01
C ILE A 211 -8.63 11.63 6.61
N GLU A 212 -9.42 12.28 7.43
CA GLU A 212 -9.03 13.44 8.22
C GLU A 212 -9.47 13.26 9.66
N GLU A 213 -8.61 13.54 10.61
CA GLU A 213 -8.86 13.43 12.06
C GLU A 213 -9.45 12.07 12.50
N GLY A 214 -9.04 11.00 11.84
CA GLY A 214 -9.46 9.64 12.16
C GLY A 214 -10.79 9.20 11.53
N GLU A 215 -11.44 10.03 10.72
CA GLU A 215 -12.71 9.72 10.06
C GLU A 215 -12.60 9.70 8.54
N LYS A 216 -13.41 8.86 7.89
CA LYS A 216 -13.57 8.91 6.43
C LYS A 216 -14.47 10.07 6.06
N CYS A 217 -13.87 11.15 5.56
CA CYS A 217 -14.58 12.38 5.19
C CYS A 217 -15.08 12.38 3.74
N TRP A 218 -14.47 11.57 2.86
CA TRP A 218 -14.87 11.51 1.47
C TRP A 218 -14.39 10.19 0.82
N GLU A 219 -15.12 9.76 -0.22
CA GLU A 219 -14.80 8.63 -1.06
C GLU A 219 -15.21 8.92 -2.51
N GLY A 220 -14.37 8.55 -3.49
CA GLY A 220 -14.61 8.75 -4.90
C GLY A 220 -13.39 8.34 -5.74
N ASN A 221 -13.19 8.98 -6.89
CA ASN A 221 -12.07 8.75 -7.78
C ASN A 221 -11.39 10.07 -8.21
N LYS A 222 -10.30 9.99 -9.00
CA LYS A 222 -9.53 11.14 -9.45
C LYS A 222 -10.32 12.17 -10.27
N ASN A 223 -11.40 11.76 -10.94
CA ASN A 223 -12.24 12.68 -11.72
C ASN A 223 -13.25 13.41 -10.84
N GLU A 224 -13.65 12.78 -9.73
CA GLU A 224 -14.61 13.31 -8.77
C GLU A 224 -13.96 14.23 -7.74
N ILE A 225 -12.68 13.98 -7.40
CA ILE A 225 -11.96 14.76 -6.39
C ILE A 225 -11.91 16.26 -6.73
N LEU A 226 -11.78 16.62 -8.02
CA LEU A 226 -11.74 18.00 -8.50
C LEU A 226 -13.10 18.70 -8.38
N LYS A 227 -14.19 17.94 -8.38
CA LYS A 227 -15.58 18.43 -8.35
C LYS A 227 -16.21 18.34 -6.96
N SER A 228 -15.46 17.85 -5.98
CA SER A 228 -15.96 17.62 -4.64
C SER A 228 -16.28 18.94 -3.92
N ASP A 229 -17.41 18.97 -3.23
CA ASP A 229 -17.80 20.06 -2.33
C ASP A 229 -17.29 19.86 -0.89
N CYS A 230 -16.58 18.76 -0.61
CA CYS A 230 -15.98 18.50 0.68
C CYS A 230 -14.89 19.53 0.99
N LYS A 231 -15.15 20.44 1.91
CA LYS A 231 -14.23 21.53 2.24
C LYS A 231 -12.87 21.00 2.72
N MET A 232 -12.86 20.02 3.63
CA MET A 232 -11.62 19.44 4.18
C MET A 232 -10.76 18.79 3.09
N LEU A 233 -11.37 18.07 2.14
CA LEU A 233 -10.69 17.52 0.98
C LEU A 233 -10.11 18.62 0.10
N ASN A 234 -10.91 19.67 -0.18
CA ASN A 234 -10.47 20.81 -0.98
C ASN A 234 -9.28 21.54 -0.34
N ASP A 235 -9.32 21.75 0.98
CA ASP A 235 -8.24 22.38 1.72
C ASP A 235 -6.96 21.52 1.69
N PHE A 236 -7.09 20.20 1.64
CA PHE A 236 -5.98 19.26 1.52
C PHE A 236 -5.41 19.22 0.09
N VAL A 237 -6.28 18.99 -0.92
CA VAL A 237 -5.88 18.81 -2.32
C VAL A 237 -5.34 20.10 -2.93
N PHE A 238 -5.98 21.25 -2.64
CA PHE A 238 -5.64 22.55 -3.19
C PHE A 238 -4.86 23.43 -2.21
N ALA A 239 -4.04 22.81 -1.35
CA ALA A 239 -3.22 23.52 -0.37
C ALA A 239 -2.23 24.51 -1.02
N ASN A 240 -1.72 24.23 -2.22
CA ASN A 240 -0.79 25.10 -2.95
C ASN A 240 -1.48 25.98 -4.01
N ALA A 241 -0.82 27.08 -4.39
CA ALA A 241 -1.38 28.07 -5.33
C ALA A 241 -1.62 27.49 -6.73
N LEU A 242 -0.73 26.60 -7.22
CA LEU A 242 -0.86 25.97 -8.54
C LEU A 242 -2.10 25.07 -8.62
N ALA A 243 -2.33 24.27 -7.61
CA ALA A 243 -3.51 23.40 -7.53
C ALA A 243 -4.82 24.21 -7.49
N ARG A 244 -4.83 25.39 -6.81
CA ARG A 244 -5.99 26.29 -6.80
C ARG A 244 -6.30 26.85 -8.19
N GLN A 245 -5.27 27.27 -8.94
CA GLN A 245 -5.44 27.76 -10.32
C GLN A 245 -6.02 26.68 -11.25
N LEU A 246 -5.58 25.42 -11.10
CA LEU A 246 -6.14 24.30 -11.87
C LEU A 246 -7.63 24.06 -11.57
N LYS A 247 -8.05 24.20 -10.31
CA LYS A 247 -9.47 24.11 -9.94
C LYS A 247 -10.33 25.22 -10.55
N GLU A 248 -9.81 26.47 -10.56
CA GLU A 248 -10.52 27.64 -11.12
C GLU A 248 -10.66 27.55 -12.63
N SER A 249 -9.67 26.96 -13.33
CA SER A 249 -9.72 26.76 -14.80
C SER A 249 -10.57 25.55 -15.24
N SER A 250 -10.99 24.69 -14.30
CA SER A 250 -11.81 23.50 -14.55
C SER A 250 -13.30 23.73 -14.26
N LYS A 251 -13.70 24.93 -13.85
CA LYS A 251 -15.09 25.37 -13.68
C LYS A 251 -15.59 26.08 -14.93
#